data_166efd1e0f00a7e4eb639083e078edd3
#
_entry.id   166efd1e0f00a7e4eb639083e078edd3
#
_cell.length_a   1.000
_cell.length_b   1.000
_cell.length_c   1.000
_cell.angle_alpha   90.00
_cell.angle_beta   90.00
_cell.angle_gamma   90.00
#
_symmetry.space_group_name_H-M   'P 1'
#
loop_
_entity.id
_entity.type
_entity.pdbx_description
1 polymer ?
#
loop_
_entity_poly.entity_id
_entity_poly.type
_entity_poly.pdbx_seq_one_letter_code
_entity_poly.pdbx_strand_id
1 'polypeptide(L)'
;MTAELIDRKKLKEEVGELLSGAQVSPRAMTALYAGLLLILNLVCAFTGEGILSTFVSILTSLLSVLLGAGFAMYCMAIRRGERAEYLTLFDGFSFVGKLIALTIVTYAFIWLWSMLFVIPGIVAAYRYRFAAYNLYENPGISVMEALEMSKRQTMGYKGQIFALDLSYIGWTLLASLPAMVEMGMMYYAMFSSYYDYMTGAISVMPTDFTASVILPAWLWTLISGLWSMAVSMFYLPHFQCVELGYFETAKRTSGIGLGTEPPAIGAGRGAGPDGLGGL
;
A
#
# COMPACT_ATOMS: atom_id res chain seq x y z
N MET A 1 -27.41 8.67 -7.12
CA MET A 1 -26.34 8.73 -8.13
C MET A 1 -26.12 7.32 -8.64
N THR A 2 -26.32 7.08 -9.92
CA THR A 2 -26.03 5.79 -10.56
C THR A 2 -24.54 5.75 -10.86
N ALA A 3 -23.81 4.77 -10.27
CA ALA A 3 -22.41 4.56 -10.57
C ALA A 3 -22.27 4.14 -12.05
N GLU A 4 -21.31 4.72 -12.75
CA GLU A 4 -20.94 4.32 -14.09
C GLU A 4 -20.33 2.91 -14.07
N LEU A 5 -20.75 2.05 -15.01
CA LEU A 5 -20.13 0.73 -15.14
C LEU A 5 -18.79 0.87 -15.87
N ILE A 6 -17.71 0.59 -15.17
CA ILE A 6 -16.35 0.68 -15.71
C ILE A 6 -16.01 -0.62 -16.44
N ASP A 7 -15.67 -0.53 -17.72
CA ASP A 7 -15.13 -1.65 -18.47
C ASP A 7 -13.67 -1.92 -18.03
N ARG A 8 -13.52 -2.92 -17.14
CA ARG A 8 -12.22 -3.31 -16.61
C ARG A 8 -11.21 -3.74 -17.66
N LYS A 9 -11.68 -4.39 -18.73
CA LYS A 9 -10.78 -4.89 -19.76
C LYS A 9 -10.18 -3.73 -20.54
N LYS A 10 -11.02 -2.81 -20.97
CA LYS A 10 -10.60 -1.60 -21.66
C LYS A 10 -9.68 -0.74 -20.79
N LEU A 11 -10.03 -0.54 -19.51
CA LEU A 11 -9.20 0.23 -18.59
C LEU A 11 -7.83 -0.42 -18.36
N LYS A 12 -7.75 -1.75 -18.28
CA LYS A 12 -6.48 -2.47 -18.18
C LYS A 12 -5.61 -2.33 -19.43
N GLU A 13 -6.18 -2.36 -20.61
CA GLU A 13 -5.49 -2.16 -21.88
C GLU A 13 -4.95 -0.72 -21.96
N GLU A 14 -5.77 0.29 -21.66
CA GLU A 14 -5.38 1.70 -21.60
C GLU A 14 -4.22 1.94 -20.63
N VAL A 15 -4.29 1.38 -19.42
CA VAL A 15 -3.19 1.47 -18.42
C VAL A 15 -1.92 0.77 -18.93
N GLY A 16 -2.05 -0.35 -19.64
CA GLY A 16 -0.89 -1.03 -20.24
C GLY A 16 -0.15 -0.13 -21.22
N GLU A 17 -0.89 0.60 -22.08
CA GLU A 17 -0.32 1.58 -23.01
C GLU A 17 0.34 2.76 -22.29
N LEU A 18 -0.33 3.34 -21.28
CA LEU A 18 0.21 4.43 -20.46
C LEU A 18 1.52 4.04 -19.78
N LEU A 19 1.60 2.85 -19.19
CA LEU A 19 2.80 2.37 -18.52
C LEU A 19 3.95 2.07 -19.49
N SER A 20 3.63 1.66 -20.73
CA SER A 20 4.65 1.44 -21.76
C SER A 20 5.31 2.74 -22.25
N GLY A 21 4.57 3.85 -22.21
CA GLY A 21 5.05 5.18 -22.58
C GLY A 21 5.67 5.98 -21.43
N ALA A 22 5.72 5.43 -20.21
CA ALA A 22 6.22 6.15 -19.05
C ALA A 22 7.72 6.46 -19.13
N GLN A 23 8.11 7.69 -18.84
CA GLN A 23 9.50 8.16 -18.90
C GLN A 23 10.40 7.39 -17.91
N VAL A 24 9.95 7.19 -16.68
CA VAL A 24 10.59 6.31 -15.69
C VAL A 24 9.94 4.94 -15.77
N SER A 25 10.76 3.91 -15.97
CA SER A 25 10.26 2.54 -16.08
C SER A 25 9.45 2.13 -14.85
N PRO A 26 8.17 1.72 -15.01
CA PRO A 26 7.35 1.28 -13.88
C PRO A 26 7.95 0.11 -13.10
N ARG A 27 8.64 -0.79 -13.82
CA ARG A 27 9.35 -1.92 -13.20
C ARG A 27 10.52 -1.44 -12.33
N ALA A 28 11.29 -0.47 -12.81
CA ALA A 28 12.42 0.08 -12.05
C ALA A 28 11.95 0.84 -10.80
N MET A 29 10.87 1.62 -10.91
CA MET A 29 10.24 2.28 -9.76
C MET A 29 9.71 1.28 -8.74
N THR A 30 9.06 0.21 -9.20
CA THR A 30 8.58 -0.86 -8.32
C THR A 30 9.73 -1.61 -7.66
N ALA A 31 10.83 -1.85 -8.39
CA ALA A 31 12.03 -2.47 -7.83
C ALA A 31 12.66 -1.57 -6.75
N LEU A 32 12.74 -0.27 -6.98
CA LEU A 32 13.23 0.69 -5.98
C LEU A 32 12.33 0.69 -4.74
N TYR A 33 11.02 0.81 -4.91
CA TYR A 33 10.04 0.78 -3.83
C TYR A 33 10.12 -0.52 -3.02
N ALA A 34 10.02 -1.68 -3.68
CA ALA A 34 10.05 -2.98 -3.02
C ALA A 34 11.44 -3.30 -2.43
N GLY A 35 12.52 -2.85 -3.07
CA GLY A 35 13.88 -2.96 -2.56
C GLY A 35 14.09 -2.18 -1.26
N LEU A 36 13.58 -0.94 -1.17
CA LEU A 36 13.61 -0.17 0.07
C LEU A 36 12.81 -0.85 1.18
N LEU A 37 11.61 -1.38 0.86
CA LEU A 37 10.84 -2.16 1.83
C LEU A 37 11.57 -3.42 2.29
N LEU A 38 12.26 -4.12 1.38
CA LEU A 38 13.07 -5.28 1.73
C LEU A 38 14.20 -4.91 2.69
N ILE A 39 14.91 -3.81 2.43
CA ILE A 39 15.97 -3.32 3.34
C ILE A 39 15.40 -3.02 4.72
N LEU A 40 14.26 -2.34 4.80
CA LEU A 40 13.59 -2.03 6.08
C LEU A 40 13.20 -3.31 6.84
N ASN A 41 12.66 -4.32 6.15
CA ASN A 41 12.30 -5.59 6.76
C ASN A 41 13.54 -6.39 7.20
N LEU A 42 14.64 -6.34 6.46
CA LEU A 42 15.91 -6.96 6.87
C LEU A 42 16.46 -6.31 8.13
N VAL A 43 16.39 -4.98 8.25
CA VAL A 43 16.79 -4.29 9.50
C VAL A 43 15.97 -4.82 10.68
N CYS A 44 14.65 -4.99 10.52
CA CYS A 44 13.82 -5.62 11.56
C CYS A 44 14.25 -7.04 11.88
N ALA A 45 14.58 -7.86 10.89
CA ALA A 45 14.99 -9.25 11.08
C ALA A 45 16.32 -9.39 11.86
N PHE A 46 17.19 -8.36 11.83
CA PHE A 46 18.45 -8.34 12.58
C PHE A 46 18.33 -7.79 14.01
N THR A 47 17.24 -7.10 14.36
CA THR A 47 17.10 -6.49 15.71
C THR A 47 16.73 -7.49 16.80
N GLY A 48 16.37 -8.74 16.43
CA GLY A 48 15.97 -9.76 17.40
C GLY A 48 14.66 -9.40 18.12
N GLU A 49 14.50 -9.89 19.36
CA GLU A 49 13.32 -9.63 20.19
C GLU A 49 13.60 -8.54 21.25
N GLY A 50 12.56 -7.77 21.62
CA GLY A 50 12.64 -6.78 22.69
C GLY A 50 12.14 -5.38 22.32
N ILE A 51 12.38 -4.42 23.19
CA ILE A 51 11.90 -3.03 23.04
C ILE A 51 12.49 -2.38 21.77
N LEU A 52 13.77 -2.63 21.49
CA LEU A 52 14.43 -2.11 20.29
C LEU A 52 13.75 -2.62 19.01
N SER A 53 13.47 -3.92 18.94
CA SER A 53 12.78 -4.55 17.83
C SER A 53 11.39 -3.95 17.61
N THR A 54 10.63 -3.75 18.70
CA THR A 54 9.31 -3.10 18.63
C THR A 54 9.42 -1.68 18.07
N PHE A 55 10.39 -0.90 18.55
CA PHE A 55 10.61 0.46 18.04
C PHE A 55 10.97 0.47 16.55
N VAL A 56 11.90 -0.39 16.13
CA VAL A 56 12.31 -0.53 14.71
C VAL A 56 11.13 -0.97 13.85
N SER A 57 10.29 -1.89 14.32
CA SER A 57 9.11 -2.36 13.60
C SER A 57 8.07 -1.26 13.40
N ILE A 58 7.84 -0.41 14.42
CA ILE A 58 6.96 0.76 14.29
C ILE A 58 7.52 1.74 13.26
N LEU A 59 8.82 2.05 13.33
CA LEU A 59 9.46 2.95 12.38
C LEU A 59 9.40 2.41 10.95
N THR A 60 9.67 1.12 10.76
CA THR A 60 9.55 0.44 9.46
C THR A 60 8.12 0.51 8.92
N SER A 61 7.13 0.29 9.76
CA SER A 61 5.71 0.39 9.35
C SER A 61 5.35 1.80 8.91
N LEU A 62 5.81 2.83 9.63
CA LEU A 62 5.60 4.23 9.24
C LEU A 62 6.29 4.57 7.92
N LEU A 63 7.53 4.17 7.74
CA LEU A 63 8.28 4.39 6.49
C LEU A 63 7.62 3.65 5.32
N SER A 64 7.08 2.45 5.52
CA SER A 64 6.36 1.69 4.50
C SER A 64 5.10 2.43 4.02
N VAL A 65 4.36 3.08 4.92
CA VAL A 65 3.20 3.91 4.57
C VAL A 65 3.63 5.11 3.73
N LEU A 66 4.72 5.78 4.09
CA LEU A 66 5.24 6.95 3.35
C LEU A 66 5.72 6.59 1.95
N LEU A 67 6.47 5.50 1.83
CA LEU A 67 6.94 4.99 0.53
C LEU A 67 5.77 4.52 -0.34
N GLY A 68 4.74 3.89 0.26
CA GLY A 68 3.52 3.51 -0.43
C GLY A 68 2.75 4.72 -0.99
N ALA A 69 2.71 5.81 -0.22
CA ALA A 69 2.14 7.08 -0.69
C ALA A 69 2.92 7.64 -1.88
N GLY A 70 4.25 7.68 -1.81
CA GLY A 70 5.11 8.14 -2.91
C GLY A 70 4.93 7.28 -4.17
N PHE A 71 4.81 5.97 -4.02
CA PHE A 71 4.53 5.07 -5.14
C PHE A 71 3.16 5.34 -5.78
N ALA A 72 2.12 5.59 -4.98
CA ALA A 72 0.81 5.98 -5.50
C ALA A 72 0.85 7.34 -6.22
N MET A 73 1.60 8.32 -5.69
CA MET A 73 1.80 9.63 -6.33
C MET A 73 2.54 9.49 -7.67
N TYR A 74 3.54 8.62 -7.76
CA TYR A 74 4.19 8.26 -9.01
C TYR A 74 3.17 7.72 -10.04
N CYS A 75 2.30 6.80 -9.64
CA CYS A 75 1.26 6.25 -10.52
C CYS A 75 0.23 7.33 -10.93
N MET A 76 -0.10 8.27 -10.03
CA MET A 76 -0.96 9.43 -10.34
C MET A 76 -0.31 10.34 -11.38
N ALA A 77 0.99 10.63 -11.26
CA ALA A 77 1.72 11.44 -12.22
C ALA A 77 1.70 10.81 -13.62
N ILE A 78 1.93 9.49 -13.73
CA ILE A 78 1.85 8.79 -15.02
C ILE A 78 0.46 8.93 -15.64
N ARG A 79 -0.60 8.73 -14.85
CA ARG A 79 -1.98 8.84 -15.35
C ARG A 79 -2.34 10.24 -15.84
N ARG A 80 -1.72 11.27 -15.28
CA ARG A 80 -1.90 12.67 -15.69
C ARG A 80 -0.99 13.08 -16.86
N GLY A 81 -0.10 12.19 -17.31
CA GLY A 81 0.91 12.51 -18.32
C GLY A 81 1.99 13.47 -17.82
N GLU A 82 2.13 13.59 -16.49
CA GLU A 82 3.16 14.40 -15.85
C GLU A 82 4.51 13.68 -15.83
N ARG A 83 5.59 14.44 -15.73
CA ARG A 83 6.93 13.85 -15.57
C ARG A 83 7.08 13.33 -14.15
N ALA A 84 7.16 12.00 -14.02
CA ALA A 84 7.45 11.34 -12.77
C ALA A 84 8.95 11.04 -12.68
N GLU A 85 9.56 11.30 -11.53
CA GLU A 85 10.96 11.01 -11.24
C GLU A 85 11.07 9.94 -10.13
N TYR A 86 12.23 9.31 -9.99
CA TYR A 86 12.47 8.37 -8.87
C TYR A 86 12.29 9.03 -7.49
N LEU A 87 12.60 10.34 -7.40
CA LEU A 87 12.44 11.10 -6.17
C LEU A 87 10.97 11.30 -5.75
N THR A 88 10.01 11.16 -6.66
CA THR A 88 8.57 11.19 -6.35
C THR A 88 8.19 10.14 -5.30
N LEU A 89 8.97 9.06 -5.18
CA LEU A 89 8.79 8.06 -4.13
C LEU A 89 8.87 8.65 -2.70
N PHE A 90 9.56 9.76 -2.55
CA PHE A 90 9.75 10.44 -1.27
C PHE A 90 8.80 11.63 -1.04
N ASP A 91 7.92 11.95 -1.99
CA ASP A 91 7.01 13.09 -1.86
C ASP A 91 5.97 12.89 -0.73
N GLY A 92 5.68 11.63 -0.36
CA GLY A 92 4.86 11.32 0.81
C GLY A 92 5.39 11.88 2.13
N PHE A 93 6.69 12.20 2.21
CA PHE A 93 7.31 12.78 3.40
C PHE A 93 6.90 14.25 3.62
N SER A 94 6.41 14.96 2.62
CA SER A 94 6.01 16.36 2.72
C SER A 94 4.78 16.59 3.63
N PHE A 95 3.93 15.57 3.83
CA PHE A 95 2.73 15.64 4.66
C PHE A 95 2.58 14.43 5.61
N VAL A 96 3.70 13.96 6.11
CA VAL A 96 3.85 12.80 7.00
C VAL A 96 2.80 12.75 8.11
N GLY A 97 2.60 13.85 8.84
CA GLY A 97 1.68 13.89 9.97
C GLY A 97 0.23 13.61 9.58
N LYS A 98 -0.24 14.19 8.46
CA LYS A 98 -1.59 13.95 7.95
C LYS A 98 -1.76 12.53 7.42
N LEU A 99 -0.73 11.99 6.75
CA LEU A 99 -0.76 10.65 6.21
C LEU A 99 -0.80 9.59 7.31
N ILE A 100 0.00 9.75 8.35
CA ILE A 100 -0.04 8.88 9.52
C ILE A 100 -1.38 8.97 10.24
N ALA A 101 -1.88 10.20 10.46
CA ALA A 101 -3.18 10.40 11.09
C ALA A 101 -4.32 9.78 10.27
N LEU A 102 -4.32 9.94 8.94
CA LEU A 102 -5.28 9.30 8.05
C LEU A 102 -5.22 7.77 8.16
N THR A 103 -4.03 7.22 8.14
CA THR A 103 -3.81 5.77 8.25
C THR A 103 -4.35 5.24 9.57
N ILE A 104 -3.99 5.86 10.69
CA ILE A 104 -4.47 5.45 12.03
C ILE A 104 -6.00 5.52 12.11
N VAL A 105 -6.60 6.64 11.70
CA VAL A 105 -8.06 6.82 11.77
C VAL A 105 -8.79 5.84 10.84
N THR A 106 -8.27 5.60 9.65
CA THR A 106 -8.84 4.64 8.70
C THR A 106 -8.83 3.22 9.28
N TYR A 107 -7.69 2.78 9.81
CA TYR A 107 -7.59 1.46 10.43
C TYR A 107 -8.43 1.34 11.69
N ALA A 108 -8.53 2.40 12.51
CA ALA A 108 -9.40 2.42 13.68
C ALA A 108 -10.88 2.23 13.30
N PHE A 109 -11.35 2.90 12.24
CA PHE A 109 -12.71 2.69 11.75
C PHE A 109 -12.93 1.31 11.17
N ILE A 110 -11.99 0.79 10.37
CA ILE A 110 -12.10 -0.57 9.81
C ILE A 110 -12.13 -1.59 10.94
N TRP A 111 -11.25 -1.46 11.95
CA TRP A 111 -11.19 -2.33 13.11
C TRP A 111 -12.48 -2.30 13.93
N LEU A 112 -13.03 -1.10 14.18
CA LEU A 112 -14.30 -0.93 14.91
C LEU A 112 -15.47 -1.65 14.19
N TRP A 113 -15.55 -1.49 12.86
CA TRP A 113 -16.56 -2.20 12.07
C TRP A 113 -16.33 -3.71 12.01
N SER A 114 -15.08 -4.15 12.02
CA SER A 114 -14.69 -5.56 12.02
C SER A 114 -15.02 -6.24 13.35
N MET A 115 -15.02 -5.50 14.47
CA MET A 115 -15.45 -6.01 15.78
C MET A 115 -16.95 -6.36 15.81
N LEU A 116 -17.78 -5.65 15.04
CA LEU A 116 -19.19 -6.01 14.92
C LEU A 116 -19.34 -7.33 14.16
N PHE A 117 -18.81 -7.39 12.94
CA PHE A 117 -18.73 -8.57 12.08
C PHE A 117 -17.67 -8.35 11.00
N VAL A 118 -17.12 -9.44 10.46
CA VAL A 118 -16.10 -9.40 9.39
C VAL A 118 -16.61 -8.68 8.13
N ILE A 119 -17.87 -8.94 7.73
CA ILE A 119 -18.46 -8.33 6.52
C ILE A 119 -18.54 -6.80 6.59
N PRO A 120 -19.08 -6.17 7.67
CA PRO A 120 -19.01 -4.71 7.83
C PRO A 120 -17.61 -4.13 7.79
N GLY A 121 -16.60 -4.84 8.34
CA GLY A 121 -15.20 -4.44 8.27
C GLY A 121 -14.69 -4.39 6.83
N ILE A 122 -14.98 -5.40 6.02
CA ILE A 122 -14.64 -5.43 4.59
C ILE A 122 -15.33 -4.26 3.85
N VAL A 123 -16.62 -4.03 4.10
CA VAL A 123 -17.35 -2.91 3.49
C VAL A 123 -16.75 -1.55 3.89
N ALA A 124 -16.27 -1.41 5.13
CA ALA A 124 -15.60 -0.21 5.62
C ALA A 124 -14.24 0.00 4.92
N ALA A 125 -13.46 -1.07 4.70
CA ALA A 125 -12.21 -0.99 3.95
C ALA A 125 -12.43 -0.42 2.54
N TYR A 126 -13.44 -0.91 1.81
CA TYR A 126 -13.80 -0.35 0.49
C TYR A 126 -14.38 1.05 0.56
N ARG A 127 -15.06 1.43 1.65
CA ARG A 127 -15.60 2.78 1.86
C ARG A 127 -14.49 3.83 1.96
N TYR A 128 -13.38 3.50 2.58
CA TYR A 128 -12.26 4.42 2.83
C TYR A 128 -11.10 4.26 1.85
N ARG A 129 -11.25 3.45 0.81
CA ARG A 129 -10.21 3.08 -0.15
C ARG A 129 -9.58 4.30 -0.84
N PHE A 130 -10.37 5.32 -1.17
CA PHE A 130 -9.91 6.50 -1.89
C PHE A 130 -9.48 7.66 -0.98
N ALA A 131 -9.55 7.50 0.34
CA ALA A 131 -9.22 8.58 1.28
C ALA A 131 -7.77 9.05 1.14
N ALA A 132 -6.83 8.13 0.97
CA ALA A 132 -5.44 8.46 0.75
C ALA A 132 -5.23 9.23 -0.57
N TYR A 133 -5.90 8.85 -1.65
CA TYR A 133 -5.80 9.53 -2.94
C TYR A 133 -6.33 10.96 -2.90
N ASN A 134 -7.44 11.21 -2.16
CA ASN A 134 -7.93 12.56 -1.94
C ASN A 134 -6.92 13.43 -1.19
N LEU A 135 -6.20 12.85 -0.20
CA LEU A 135 -5.16 13.56 0.55
C LEU A 135 -3.92 13.82 -0.32
N TYR A 136 -3.56 12.88 -1.22
CA TYR A 136 -2.42 13.05 -2.13
C TYR A 136 -2.67 14.17 -3.15
N GLU A 137 -3.90 14.26 -3.66
CA GLU A 137 -4.29 15.35 -4.57
C GLU A 137 -4.38 16.69 -3.86
N ASN A 138 -4.84 16.72 -2.64
CA ASN A 138 -4.99 17.95 -1.86
C ASN A 138 -4.54 17.77 -0.41
N PRO A 139 -3.24 17.94 -0.12
CA PRO A 139 -2.73 17.90 1.26
C PRO A 139 -3.32 18.97 2.20
N GLY A 140 -4.05 19.96 1.64
CA GLY A 140 -4.73 21.02 2.40
C GLY A 140 -5.93 20.52 3.20
N ILE A 141 -6.63 19.48 2.74
CA ILE A 141 -7.84 18.98 3.39
C ILE A 141 -7.54 18.31 4.74
N SER A 142 -8.58 18.20 5.56
CA SER A 142 -8.50 17.48 6.83
C SER A 142 -8.62 15.97 6.61
N VAL A 143 -8.13 15.17 7.58
CA VAL A 143 -8.23 13.71 7.58
C VAL A 143 -9.70 13.26 7.49
N MET A 144 -10.59 13.88 8.26
CA MET A 144 -12.01 13.53 8.27
C MET A 144 -12.70 13.89 6.95
N GLU A 145 -12.30 14.99 6.33
CA GLU A 145 -12.77 15.40 5.02
C GLU A 145 -12.36 14.41 3.93
N ALA A 146 -11.09 13.96 3.92
CA ALA A 146 -10.59 12.92 3.01
C ALA A 146 -11.40 11.61 3.13
N LEU A 147 -11.74 11.21 4.35
CA LEU A 147 -12.58 10.03 4.62
C LEU A 147 -14.02 10.22 4.14
N GLU A 148 -14.63 11.40 4.39
CA GLU A 148 -15.99 11.67 3.95
C GLU A 148 -16.09 11.76 2.42
N MET A 149 -15.10 12.37 1.76
CA MET A 149 -14.98 12.37 0.30
C MET A 149 -14.92 10.94 -0.24
N SER A 150 -14.03 10.10 0.30
CA SER A 150 -13.90 8.69 -0.10
C SER A 150 -15.21 7.93 0.07
N LYS A 151 -15.90 8.11 1.21
CA LYS A 151 -17.19 7.48 1.50
C LYS A 151 -18.23 7.79 0.41
N ARG A 152 -18.28 9.03 -0.05
CA ARG A 152 -19.22 9.46 -1.09
C ARG A 152 -18.78 8.99 -2.48
N GLN A 153 -17.51 9.09 -2.81
CA GLN A 153 -16.94 8.64 -4.09
C GLN A 153 -17.10 7.13 -4.30
N THR A 154 -16.95 6.31 -3.25
CA THR A 154 -17.07 4.85 -3.33
C THR A 154 -18.52 4.36 -3.36
N MET A 155 -19.51 5.27 -3.26
CA MET A 155 -20.92 4.88 -3.31
C MET A 155 -21.27 4.33 -4.69
N GLY A 156 -21.71 3.05 -4.75
CA GLY A 156 -21.99 2.33 -5.99
C GLY A 156 -20.78 1.66 -6.64
N TYR A 157 -19.56 2.02 -6.28
CA TYR A 157 -18.33 1.44 -6.86
C TYR A 157 -17.72 0.29 -6.05
N LYS A 158 -18.13 0.06 -4.79
CA LYS A 158 -17.53 -0.96 -3.91
C LYS A 158 -17.46 -2.35 -4.54
N GLY A 159 -18.55 -2.79 -5.18
CA GLY A 159 -18.59 -4.08 -5.87
C GLY A 159 -17.66 -4.15 -7.09
N GLN A 160 -17.49 -3.03 -7.81
CA GLN A 160 -16.58 -2.96 -8.94
C GLN A 160 -15.12 -2.97 -8.48
N ILE A 161 -14.78 -2.27 -7.38
CA ILE A 161 -13.44 -2.28 -6.76
C ILE A 161 -13.13 -3.67 -6.19
N PHE A 162 -14.10 -4.32 -5.53
CA PHE A 162 -13.95 -5.71 -5.09
C PHE A 162 -13.67 -6.65 -6.26
N ALA A 163 -14.40 -6.51 -7.36
CA ALA A 163 -14.19 -7.30 -8.55
C ALA A 163 -12.85 -6.98 -9.26
N LEU A 164 -12.30 -5.76 -9.06
CA LEU A 164 -10.93 -5.42 -9.48
C LEU A 164 -9.93 -6.22 -8.65
N ASP A 165 -10.00 -6.17 -7.32
CA ASP A 165 -9.10 -6.91 -6.42
C ASP A 165 -9.13 -8.41 -6.73
N LEU A 166 -10.32 -8.98 -6.95
CA LEU A 166 -10.48 -10.38 -7.33
C LEU A 166 -9.79 -10.73 -8.67
N SER A 167 -9.73 -9.77 -9.59
CA SER A 167 -9.06 -9.97 -10.88
C SER A 167 -7.53 -10.01 -10.80
N TYR A 168 -6.94 -9.58 -9.67
CA TYR A 168 -5.50 -9.64 -9.40
C TYR A 168 -5.14 -10.63 -8.28
N ILE A 169 -6.15 -11.35 -7.74
CA ILE A 169 -5.94 -12.26 -6.61
C ILE A 169 -4.86 -13.32 -6.89
N GLY A 170 -4.76 -13.81 -8.13
CA GLY A 170 -3.72 -14.76 -8.52
C GLY A 170 -2.30 -14.18 -8.35
N TRP A 171 -2.08 -12.92 -8.71
CA TRP A 171 -0.81 -12.25 -8.53
C TRP A 171 -0.51 -12.00 -7.05
N THR A 172 -1.51 -11.59 -6.27
CA THR A 172 -1.37 -11.37 -4.83
C THR A 172 -1.03 -12.68 -4.12
N LEU A 173 -1.72 -13.78 -4.45
CA LEU A 173 -1.40 -15.11 -3.92
C LEU A 173 0.02 -15.55 -4.30
N LEU A 174 0.41 -15.34 -5.55
CA LEU A 174 1.77 -15.66 -6.01
C LEU A 174 2.83 -14.86 -5.24
N ALA A 175 2.61 -13.56 -5.04
CA ALA A 175 3.54 -12.72 -4.27
C ALA A 175 3.62 -13.14 -2.79
N SER A 176 2.51 -13.63 -2.20
CA SER A 176 2.44 -14.04 -0.80
C SER A 176 2.83 -15.50 -0.55
N LEU A 177 3.20 -16.29 -1.57
CA LEU A 177 3.55 -17.70 -1.40
C LEU A 177 4.59 -17.95 -0.28
N PRO A 178 5.71 -17.22 -0.17
CA PRO A 178 6.65 -17.44 0.92
C PRO A 178 6.04 -17.20 2.30
N ALA A 179 5.23 -16.16 2.47
CA ALA A 179 4.54 -15.87 3.72
C ALA A 179 3.50 -16.97 4.06
N MET A 180 2.83 -17.54 3.05
CA MET A 180 1.91 -18.67 3.26
C MET A 180 2.67 -19.94 3.70
N VAL A 181 3.85 -20.20 3.13
CA VAL A 181 4.72 -21.32 3.56
C VAL A 181 5.18 -21.09 5.00
N GLU A 182 5.63 -19.89 5.34
CA GLU A 182 6.04 -19.53 6.71
C GLU A 182 4.91 -19.74 7.72
N MET A 183 3.73 -19.26 7.40
CA MET A 183 2.53 -19.43 8.23
C MET A 183 2.18 -20.92 8.38
N GLY A 184 2.26 -21.70 7.31
CA GLY A 184 2.05 -23.15 7.34
C GLY A 184 3.05 -23.88 8.25
N MET A 185 4.33 -23.50 8.16
CA MET A 185 5.37 -24.05 9.04
C MET A 185 5.14 -23.69 10.51
N MET A 186 4.75 -22.44 10.79
CA MET A 186 4.41 -21.98 12.13
C MET A 186 3.22 -22.77 12.71
N TYR A 187 2.14 -22.96 11.94
CA TYR A 187 1.00 -23.78 12.39
C TYR A 187 1.38 -25.23 12.62
N TYR A 188 2.23 -25.80 11.75
CA TYR A 188 2.73 -27.16 11.93
C TYR A 188 3.55 -27.29 13.24
N ALA A 189 4.47 -26.36 13.48
CA ALA A 189 5.27 -26.32 14.69
C ALA A 189 4.41 -26.18 15.95
N MET A 190 3.41 -25.29 15.92
CA MET A 190 2.45 -25.10 17.01
C MET A 190 1.66 -26.38 17.28
N PHE A 191 1.13 -27.02 16.24
CA PHE A 191 0.34 -28.26 16.38
C PHE A 191 1.20 -29.42 16.89
N SER A 192 2.41 -29.59 16.35
CA SER A 192 3.36 -30.60 16.82
C SER A 192 3.70 -30.43 18.30
N SER A 193 4.03 -29.19 18.70
CA SER A 193 4.36 -28.87 20.11
C SER A 193 3.16 -29.09 21.03
N TYR A 194 1.96 -28.77 20.60
CA TYR A 194 0.73 -29.07 21.34
C TYR A 194 0.51 -30.56 21.51
N TYR A 195 0.75 -31.35 20.46
CA TYR A 195 0.64 -32.81 20.49
C TYR A 195 1.67 -33.42 21.46
N ASP A 196 2.93 -32.97 21.40
CA ASP A 196 3.99 -33.43 22.29
C ASP A 196 3.71 -33.09 23.78
N TYR A 197 3.14 -31.93 24.04
CA TYR A 197 2.66 -31.55 25.36
C TYR A 197 1.53 -32.46 25.86
N MET A 198 0.53 -32.72 25.03
CA MET A 198 -0.63 -33.56 25.36
C MET A 198 -0.24 -35.04 25.58
N THR A 199 0.77 -35.53 24.88
CA THR A 199 1.31 -36.88 25.03
C THR A 199 2.33 -37.03 26.17
N GLY A 200 2.69 -35.91 26.81
CA GLY A 200 3.69 -35.91 27.90
C GLY A 200 5.15 -36.02 27.42
N ALA A 201 5.38 -35.89 26.12
CA ALA A 201 6.73 -35.86 25.56
C ALA A 201 7.51 -34.61 26.01
N ILE A 202 6.80 -33.50 26.23
CA ILE A 202 7.34 -32.26 26.84
C ILE A 202 6.49 -31.85 28.01
N SER A 203 7.15 -31.30 29.05
CA SER A 203 6.47 -30.88 30.31
C SER A 203 5.96 -29.44 30.28
N VAL A 204 6.46 -28.61 29.37
CA VAL A 204 6.11 -27.20 29.23
C VAL A 204 5.78 -26.94 27.75
N MET A 205 4.65 -26.30 27.48
CA MET A 205 4.28 -25.90 26.12
C MET A 205 5.20 -24.75 25.66
N PRO A 206 5.90 -24.89 24.52
CA PRO A 206 6.68 -23.79 23.97
C PRO A 206 5.78 -22.60 23.64
N THR A 207 6.27 -21.40 23.92
CA THR A 207 5.61 -20.12 23.57
C THR A 207 6.10 -19.54 22.26
N ASP A 208 7.27 -20.00 21.79
CA ASP A 208 7.89 -19.52 20.56
C ASP A 208 7.76 -20.55 19.44
N PHE A 209 6.94 -20.21 18.45
CA PHE A 209 6.71 -21.02 17.24
C PHE A 209 7.31 -20.33 16.01
N THR A 210 8.50 -19.75 16.16
CA THR A 210 9.16 -19.07 15.03
C THR A 210 9.57 -20.07 13.97
N ALA A 211 9.25 -19.78 12.70
CA ALA A 211 9.61 -20.62 11.55
C ALA A 211 11.12 -20.68 11.25
N SER A 212 11.96 -20.13 12.13
CA SER A 212 13.43 -20.20 12.07
C SER A 212 14.00 -21.61 12.20
N VAL A 213 13.14 -22.62 12.18
CA VAL A 213 13.51 -24.05 12.29
C VAL A 213 14.40 -24.53 11.15
N ILE A 214 14.34 -23.92 9.97
CA ILE A 214 15.08 -24.36 8.78
C ILE A 214 16.14 -23.34 8.36
N LEU A 215 15.82 -22.04 8.39
CA LEU A 215 16.71 -20.96 7.96
C LEU A 215 16.72 -19.83 8.98
N PRO A 216 17.84 -19.09 9.15
CA PRO A 216 17.86 -17.86 9.94
C PRO A 216 16.81 -16.87 9.44
N ALA A 217 16.15 -16.15 10.36
CA ALA A 217 15.05 -15.22 10.04
C ALA A 217 15.43 -14.18 8.95
N TRP A 218 16.64 -13.63 9.03
CA TRP A 218 17.12 -12.66 8.02
C TRP A 218 17.25 -13.28 6.61
N LEU A 219 17.68 -14.55 6.51
CA LEU A 219 17.81 -15.24 5.21
C LEU A 219 16.45 -15.56 4.62
N TRP A 220 15.49 -15.96 5.46
CA TRP A 220 14.10 -16.15 5.03
C TRP A 220 13.47 -14.84 4.56
N THR A 221 13.66 -13.74 5.32
CA THR A 221 13.21 -12.39 4.94
C THR A 221 13.82 -11.95 3.60
N LEU A 222 15.09 -12.24 3.37
CA LEU A 222 15.75 -11.92 2.11
C LEU A 222 15.13 -12.69 0.93
N ILE A 223 14.97 -14.01 1.05
CA ILE A 223 14.40 -14.86 0.00
C ILE A 223 12.96 -14.46 -0.29
N SER A 224 12.13 -14.33 0.74
CA SER A 224 10.71 -13.97 0.60
C SER A 224 10.53 -12.55 0.05
N GLY A 225 11.38 -11.62 0.45
CA GLY A 225 11.36 -10.26 -0.05
C GLY A 225 11.81 -10.14 -1.51
N LEU A 226 12.85 -10.85 -1.91
CA LEU A 226 13.28 -10.92 -3.32
C LEU A 226 12.20 -11.55 -4.20
N TRP A 227 11.56 -12.61 -3.74
CA TRP A 227 10.43 -13.23 -4.44
C TRP A 227 9.26 -12.24 -4.60
N SER A 228 8.83 -11.61 -3.50
CA SER A 228 7.74 -10.63 -3.51
C SER A 228 8.06 -9.44 -4.41
N MET A 229 9.30 -8.92 -4.37
CA MET A 229 9.78 -7.86 -5.25
C MET A 229 9.69 -8.28 -6.72
N ALA A 230 10.20 -9.44 -7.07
CA ALA A 230 10.17 -9.94 -8.45
C ALA A 230 8.74 -10.05 -8.98
N VAL A 231 7.82 -10.63 -8.21
CA VAL A 231 6.40 -10.75 -8.61
C VAL A 231 5.73 -9.37 -8.69
N SER A 232 5.98 -8.49 -7.72
CA SER A 232 5.37 -7.14 -7.66
C SER A 232 5.75 -6.27 -8.86
N MET A 233 6.94 -6.41 -9.40
CA MET A 233 7.37 -5.67 -10.60
C MET A 233 6.48 -5.91 -11.82
N PHE A 234 5.78 -7.03 -11.88
CA PHE A 234 4.91 -7.37 -13.01
C PHE A 234 3.49 -6.84 -12.88
N TYR A 235 2.94 -6.79 -11.66
CA TYR A 235 1.52 -6.47 -11.52
C TYR A 235 1.24 -5.18 -10.73
N LEU A 236 2.09 -4.80 -9.77
CA LEU A 236 1.79 -3.72 -8.83
C LEU A 236 1.56 -2.36 -9.49
N PRO A 237 2.44 -1.88 -10.40
CA PRO A 237 2.20 -0.59 -11.05
C PRO A 237 0.93 -0.61 -11.91
N HIS A 238 0.68 -1.73 -12.58
CA HIS A 238 -0.52 -1.89 -13.39
C HIS A 238 -1.79 -1.90 -12.52
N PHE A 239 -1.80 -2.65 -11.41
CA PHE A 239 -2.90 -2.67 -10.45
C PHE A 239 -3.17 -1.28 -9.88
N GLN A 240 -2.13 -0.59 -9.42
CA GLN A 240 -2.22 0.74 -8.82
C GLN A 240 -2.77 1.78 -9.81
N CYS A 241 -2.31 1.77 -11.05
CA CYS A 241 -2.81 2.68 -12.08
C CYS A 241 -4.26 2.36 -12.49
N VAL A 242 -4.68 1.09 -12.54
CA VAL A 242 -6.08 0.71 -12.79
C VAL A 242 -6.96 1.17 -11.64
N GLU A 243 -6.55 0.98 -10.39
CA GLU A 243 -7.29 1.44 -9.21
C GLU A 243 -7.49 2.96 -9.21
N LEU A 244 -6.44 3.71 -9.59
CA LEU A 244 -6.54 5.16 -9.77
C LEU A 244 -7.54 5.55 -10.87
N GLY A 245 -7.70 4.74 -11.93
CA GLY A 245 -8.75 4.95 -12.94
C GLY A 245 -10.16 4.83 -12.37
N TYR A 246 -10.38 3.91 -11.42
CA TYR A 246 -11.63 3.83 -10.67
C TYR A 246 -11.84 5.06 -9.79
N PHE A 247 -10.79 5.54 -9.12
CA PHE A 247 -10.84 6.76 -8.33
C PHE A 247 -11.21 7.98 -9.18
N GLU A 248 -10.56 8.21 -10.32
CA GLU A 248 -10.83 9.32 -11.23
C GLU A 248 -12.27 9.28 -11.77
N THR A 249 -12.75 8.10 -12.17
CA THR A 249 -14.13 7.92 -12.62
C THR A 249 -15.12 8.20 -11.50
N ALA A 250 -14.87 7.69 -10.29
CA ALA A 250 -15.70 7.93 -9.13
C ALA A 250 -15.73 9.42 -8.72
N LYS A 251 -14.58 10.10 -8.79
CA LYS A 251 -14.45 11.55 -8.58
C LYS A 251 -15.28 12.33 -9.60
N ARG A 252 -15.15 12.00 -10.89
CA ARG A 252 -15.90 12.65 -11.98
C ARG A 252 -17.41 12.46 -11.83
N THR A 253 -17.87 11.24 -11.57
CA THR A 253 -19.30 10.92 -11.50
C THR A 253 -19.96 11.42 -10.21
N SER A 254 -19.22 11.51 -9.11
CA SER A 254 -19.73 12.06 -7.85
C SER A 254 -19.69 13.58 -7.80
N GLY A 255 -18.87 14.23 -8.62
CA GLY A 255 -18.61 15.67 -8.57
C GLY A 255 -17.81 16.10 -7.33
N ILE A 256 -17.29 15.16 -6.54
CA ILE A 256 -16.61 15.44 -5.27
C ILE A 256 -15.10 15.43 -5.53
N GLY A 257 -14.44 16.52 -5.11
CA GLY A 257 -13.01 16.72 -5.35
C GLY A 257 -12.68 17.34 -6.72
N LEU A 258 -13.67 17.69 -7.53
CA LEU A 258 -13.50 18.49 -8.74
C LEU A 258 -13.29 19.95 -8.32
N GLY A 259 -12.18 20.56 -8.75
CA GLY A 259 -11.87 21.98 -8.44
C GLY A 259 -10.71 22.18 -7.47
N THR A 260 -10.15 21.14 -6.91
CA THR A 260 -8.83 21.19 -6.28
C THR A 260 -7.80 20.83 -7.35
N GLU A 261 -7.20 21.85 -8.01
CA GLU A 261 -5.99 21.60 -8.79
C GLU A 261 -4.93 21.05 -7.83
N PRO A 262 -4.37 19.87 -8.09
CA PRO A 262 -3.28 19.38 -7.27
C PRO A 262 -2.11 20.36 -7.38
N PRO A 263 -1.37 20.61 -6.29
CA PRO A 263 -0.09 21.33 -6.40
C PRO A 263 0.77 20.57 -7.41
N ALA A 264 1.31 21.30 -8.40
CA ALA A 264 2.18 20.71 -9.42
C ALA A 264 3.29 19.92 -8.72
N ILE A 265 3.35 18.62 -8.98
CA ILE A 265 4.39 17.75 -8.42
C ILE A 265 5.74 18.29 -8.90
N GLY A 266 6.54 18.82 -7.97
CA GLY A 266 7.83 19.42 -8.26
C GLY A 266 7.90 20.96 -8.15
N ALA A 267 6.80 21.68 -7.91
CA ALA A 267 6.83 23.15 -7.79
C ALA A 267 7.63 23.69 -6.58
N GLY A 268 8.06 22.82 -5.68
CA GLY A 268 8.88 23.20 -4.51
C GLY A 268 10.39 23.25 -4.72
N ARG A 269 10.90 22.87 -5.90
CA ARG A 269 12.36 22.75 -6.14
C ARG A 269 12.96 23.79 -7.11
N GLY A 270 12.21 24.79 -7.54
CA GLY A 270 12.67 25.70 -8.60
C GLY A 270 12.52 27.20 -8.37
N ALA A 271 12.11 27.67 -7.21
CA ALA A 271 12.10 29.11 -6.91
C ALA A 271 13.33 29.48 -6.07
N GLY A 272 14.48 29.50 -6.72
CA GLY A 272 15.62 30.27 -6.22
C GLY A 272 15.29 31.77 -6.30
N PRO A 273 15.78 32.60 -5.38
CA PRO A 273 15.50 34.03 -5.35
C PRO A 273 16.39 34.76 -6.37
N ASP A 274 16.06 34.66 -7.65
CA ASP A 274 16.68 35.51 -8.69
C ASP A 274 15.75 36.67 -8.98
N GLY A 275 15.88 37.69 -8.18
CA GLY A 275 15.09 38.93 -8.29
C GLY A 275 15.67 40.11 -7.52
N LEU A 276 17.01 40.25 -7.46
CA LEU A 276 17.64 41.49 -7.12
C LEU A 276 18.47 41.96 -8.32
N GLY A 277 17.84 42.75 -9.17
CA GLY A 277 18.52 43.43 -10.27
C GLY A 277 17.64 44.49 -10.88
N GLY A 278 17.80 45.75 -10.42
CA GLY A 278 17.23 46.88 -11.14
C GLY A 278 16.88 48.09 -10.30
N LEU A 279 17.92 48.97 -10.06
CA LEU A 279 17.88 50.41 -9.68
C LEU A 279 17.58 50.72 -8.25
#